data_8b52b0df952988e36d1dc05019cb49fe
#
_entry.id   8b52b0df952988e36d1dc05019cb49fe
#
_cell.length_a   1.000
_cell.length_b   1.000
_cell.length_c   1.000
_cell.angle_alpha   90.00
_cell.angle_beta   90.00
_cell.angle_gamma   90.00
#
_symmetry.space_group_name_H-M   'P 1'
#
loop_
_entity.id
_entity.type
_entity.pdbx_description
1 polymer ?
#
loop_
_entity_poly.entity_id
_entity_poly.type
_entity_poly.pdbx_seq_one_letter_code
_entity_poly.pdbx_strand_id
1 'polypeptide(L)'
;GWRVVDGKRLYITPDGVIGHPEMLIQSSVGQHFKNIRSEERGDIRKFQEMAAVTKQNPAAQLILLYDMMSFCYTLFKDAGFVPKFLLFLHGARGTKKTSVALALTQIENKTAAEYTVKSTAAGLESGFNVYKDSVMLIDDLHPAVDKVEERIMKANLDLITRLFGDANGKHRDLSFAREKREQYTTAGGCIVTGEYISGYESSLSRTLFLPLGQDDVDTMVLTDIQSDPGRLSLFMVRF
;
A
#
# COMPACT_ATOMS: atom_id res chain seq x y z
N GLY A 1 -5.43 1.35 11.24
CA GLY A 1 -5.85 -0.05 11.06
C GLY A 1 -6.85 -0.51 12.10
N TRP A 2 -7.35 -1.71 11.94
CA TRP A 2 -8.36 -2.29 12.84
C TRP A 2 -7.82 -2.56 14.25
N ARG A 3 -8.63 -2.21 15.24
CA ARG A 3 -8.39 -2.47 16.67
C ARG A 3 -9.70 -2.87 17.35
N VAL A 4 -9.59 -3.62 18.44
CA VAL A 4 -10.71 -3.90 19.35
C VAL A 4 -10.57 -2.96 20.55
N VAL A 5 -11.56 -2.10 20.75
CA VAL A 5 -11.66 -1.15 21.86
C VAL A 5 -13.01 -1.38 22.52
N ASP A 6 -13.02 -1.71 23.81
CA ASP A 6 -14.24 -1.99 24.59
C ASP A 6 -15.18 -3.01 23.91
N GLY A 7 -14.59 -4.06 23.31
CA GLY A 7 -15.32 -5.13 22.61
C GLY A 7 -15.85 -4.74 21.23
N LYS A 8 -15.66 -3.53 20.78
CA LYS A 8 -16.03 -3.06 19.44
C LYS A 8 -14.82 -3.04 18.51
N ARG A 9 -15.02 -3.47 17.27
CA ARG A 9 -13.99 -3.42 16.24
C ARG A 9 -14.07 -2.08 15.51
N LEU A 10 -13.01 -1.29 15.62
CA LEU A 10 -12.91 0.06 15.10
C LEU A 10 -11.73 0.19 14.16
N TYR A 11 -11.89 0.96 13.08
CA TYR A 11 -10.77 1.33 12.21
C TYR A 11 -10.19 2.67 12.69
N ILE A 12 -8.96 2.62 13.16
CA ILE A 12 -8.25 3.76 13.77
C ILE A 12 -7.26 4.33 12.75
N THR A 13 -7.32 5.64 12.58
CA THR A 13 -6.39 6.44 11.77
C THR A 13 -5.66 7.46 12.66
N PRO A 14 -4.57 8.07 12.22
CA PRO A 14 -3.94 9.16 12.97
C PRO A 14 -4.85 10.35 13.24
N ASP A 15 -5.87 10.57 12.43
CA ASP A 15 -6.80 11.70 12.54
C ASP A 15 -8.08 11.36 13.30
N GLY A 16 -8.26 10.12 13.74
CA GLY A 16 -9.44 9.72 14.49
C GLY A 16 -9.91 8.29 14.21
N VAL A 17 -11.10 7.98 14.66
CA VAL A 17 -11.77 6.68 14.45
C VAL A 17 -12.87 6.85 13.42
N ILE A 18 -12.85 6.03 12.37
CA ILE A 18 -13.89 6.08 11.35
C ILE A 18 -15.25 5.74 11.98
N GLY A 19 -16.24 6.63 11.76
CA GLY A 19 -17.60 6.50 12.30
C GLY A 19 -17.75 6.94 13.78
N HIS A 20 -16.68 7.40 14.43
CA HIS A 20 -16.68 7.82 15.83
C HIS A 20 -15.91 9.14 16.02
N PRO A 21 -16.41 10.28 15.53
CA PRO A 21 -15.70 11.56 15.58
C PRO A 21 -15.45 12.08 17.00
N GLU A 22 -16.20 11.58 17.98
CA GLU A 22 -16.03 11.91 19.40
C GLU A 22 -14.80 11.26 20.05
N MET A 23 -14.19 10.25 19.40
CA MET A 23 -13.04 9.53 19.96
C MET A 23 -11.74 10.24 19.58
N LEU A 24 -11.05 10.76 20.59
CA LEU A 24 -9.72 11.37 20.43
C LEU A 24 -8.63 10.29 20.46
N ILE A 25 -7.71 10.37 19.52
CA ILE A 25 -6.56 9.45 19.42
C ILE A 25 -5.27 10.25 19.56
N GLN A 26 -4.39 9.78 20.42
CA GLN A 26 -2.97 10.16 20.40
C GLN A 26 -2.22 9.20 19.47
N SER A 27 -1.82 9.67 18.30
CA SER A 27 -1.00 8.90 17.37
C SER A 27 0.42 9.46 17.32
N SER A 28 1.41 8.58 17.47
CA SER A 28 2.81 8.88 17.18
C SER A 28 3.15 8.74 15.69
N VAL A 29 2.23 8.21 14.89
CA VAL A 29 2.39 7.99 13.47
C VAL A 29 1.95 9.25 12.74
N GLY A 30 2.80 9.75 11.85
CA GLY A 30 2.55 11.00 11.13
C GLY A 30 1.29 10.98 10.24
N GLN A 31 1.06 12.08 9.63
CA GLN A 31 -0.15 12.57 8.93
C GLN A 31 -0.54 11.79 7.65
N HIS A 32 -0.41 10.45 7.61
CA HIS A 32 -0.61 9.67 6.39
C HIS A 32 -2.08 9.52 5.94
N PHE A 33 -3.05 9.84 6.82
CA PHE A 33 -4.47 9.57 6.58
C PHE A 33 -5.36 10.83 6.62
N LYS A 34 -4.83 11.98 6.21
CA LYS A 34 -5.53 13.27 6.33
C LYS A 34 -6.77 13.46 5.47
N ASN A 35 -7.01 12.59 4.51
CA ASN A 35 -8.07 12.80 3.53
C ASN A 35 -9.33 11.97 3.78
N ILE A 36 -9.47 11.38 4.99
CA ILE A 36 -10.65 10.59 5.29
C ILE A 36 -11.82 11.50 5.61
N ARG A 37 -12.82 11.51 4.73
CA ARG A 37 -14.07 12.24 4.87
C ARG A 37 -15.11 11.38 5.56
N SER A 38 -14.91 11.07 6.84
CA SER A 38 -15.78 10.19 7.61
C SER A 38 -17.19 10.72 7.85
N GLU A 39 -17.38 12.04 7.73
CA GLU A 39 -18.66 12.72 7.92
C GLU A 39 -19.50 12.79 6.64
N GLU A 40 -18.90 12.54 5.49
CA GLU A 40 -19.61 12.59 4.22
C GLU A 40 -20.27 11.24 3.89
N ARG A 41 -21.38 11.33 3.16
CA ARG A 41 -22.09 10.14 2.71
C ARG A 41 -21.29 9.46 1.60
N GLY A 42 -20.95 8.18 1.81
CA GLY A 42 -20.16 7.40 0.84
C GLY A 42 -20.86 7.26 -0.52
N ASP A 43 -20.08 7.27 -1.60
CA ASP A 43 -20.56 7.15 -2.98
C ASP A 43 -19.79 6.07 -3.75
N ILE A 44 -20.48 4.97 -4.06
CA ILE A 44 -19.92 3.83 -4.80
C ILE A 44 -19.55 4.20 -6.26
N ARG A 45 -20.13 5.25 -6.84
CA ARG A 45 -19.81 5.71 -8.19
C ARG A 45 -18.35 6.16 -8.28
N LYS A 46 -17.75 6.59 -7.16
CA LYS A 46 -16.34 6.98 -7.10
C LYS A 46 -15.40 5.84 -7.49
N PHE A 47 -15.74 4.60 -7.18
CA PHE A 47 -14.98 3.44 -7.65
C PHE A 47 -14.97 3.37 -9.18
N GLN A 48 -16.10 3.56 -9.83
CA GLN A 48 -16.21 3.49 -11.29
C GLN A 48 -15.42 4.61 -11.97
N GLU A 49 -15.48 5.84 -11.43
CA GLU A 49 -14.72 6.98 -11.92
C GLU A 49 -13.20 6.71 -11.83
N MET A 50 -12.74 6.21 -10.69
CA MET A 50 -11.33 5.92 -10.46
C MET A 50 -10.86 4.70 -11.28
N ALA A 51 -11.70 3.68 -11.42
CA ALA A 51 -11.41 2.48 -12.22
C ALA A 51 -11.23 2.80 -13.72
N ALA A 52 -11.81 3.89 -14.20
CA ALA A 52 -11.70 4.33 -15.59
C ALA A 52 -10.34 4.96 -15.94
N VAL A 53 -9.48 5.27 -14.95
CA VAL A 53 -8.19 5.96 -15.18
C VAL A 53 -7.24 5.18 -16.09
N THR A 54 -7.34 3.86 -16.12
CA THR A 54 -6.52 3.01 -17.01
C THR A 54 -7.29 2.49 -18.24
N LYS A 55 -8.35 3.19 -18.63
CA LYS A 55 -9.16 2.87 -19.83
C LYS A 55 -9.58 1.39 -19.84
N GLN A 56 -9.16 0.64 -20.87
CA GLN A 56 -9.46 -0.79 -21.00
C GLN A 56 -8.48 -1.71 -20.23
N ASN A 57 -7.36 -1.17 -19.74
CA ASN A 57 -6.41 -1.92 -18.94
C ASN A 57 -6.99 -2.13 -17.52
N PRO A 58 -7.07 -3.37 -16.99
CA PRO A 58 -7.67 -3.65 -15.69
C PRO A 58 -6.82 -3.20 -14.49
N ALA A 59 -5.66 -2.57 -14.70
CA ALA A 59 -4.73 -2.22 -13.64
C ALA A 59 -5.38 -1.36 -12.55
N ALA A 60 -6.16 -0.33 -12.91
CA ALA A 60 -6.83 0.54 -11.94
C ALA A 60 -7.84 -0.23 -11.07
N GLN A 61 -8.64 -1.09 -11.68
CA GLN A 61 -9.62 -1.92 -10.97
C GLN A 61 -8.92 -2.85 -9.98
N LEU A 62 -7.85 -3.50 -10.42
CA LEU A 62 -7.07 -4.42 -9.57
C LEU A 62 -6.35 -3.68 -8.43
N ILE A 63 -5.83 -2.47 -8.66
CA ILE A 63 -5.23 -1.64 -7.61
C ILE A 63 -6.30 -1.26 -6.57
N LEU A 64 -7.48 -0.79 -6.99
CA LEU A 64 -8.57 -0.43 -6.09
C LEU A 64 -9.05 -1.63 -5.26
N LEU A 65 -9.23 -2.80 -5.89
CA LEU A 65 -9.62 -4.02 -5.19
C LEU A 65 -8.54 -4.47 -4.20
N TYR A 66 -7.27 -4.33 -4.57
CA TYR A 66 -6.15 -4.64 -3.69
C TYR A 66 -6.07 -3.69 -2.50
N ASP A 67 -6.35 -2.41 -2.71
CA ASP A 67 -6.42 -1.40 -1.67
C ASP A 67 -7.54 -1.74 -0.67
N MET A 68 -8.74 -2.05 -1.15
CA MET A 68 -9.87 -2.51 -0.31
C MET A 68 -9.51 -3.78 0.47
N MET A 69 -8.90 -4.77 -0.19
CA MET A 69 -8.41 -5.97 0.47
C MET A 69 -7.40 -5.63 1.57
N SER A 70 -6.52 -4.68 1.32
CA SER A 70 -5.51 -4.25 2.28
C SER A 70 -6.13 -3.58 3.51
N PHE A 71 -7.18 -2.77 3.34
CA PHE A 71 -7.96 -2.21 4.45
C PHE A 71 -8.65 -3.29 5.29
N CYS A 72 -8.96 -4.44 4.69
CA CYS A 72 -9.56 -5.58 5.37
C CYS A 72 -8.52 -6.62 5.85
N TYR A 73 -7.22 -6.34 5.78
CA TYR A 73 -6.17 -7.34 6.01
C TYR A 73 -6.26 -8.02 7.37
N THR A 74 -6.44 -7.25 8.45
CA THR A 74 -6.63 -7.80 9.80
C THR A 74 -7.88 -8.68 9.87
N LEU A 75 -8.96 -8.32 9.18
CA LEU A 75 -10.19 -9.11 9.14
C LEU A 75 -9.98 -10.46 8.43
N PHE A 76 -9.26 -10.45 7.30
CA PHE A 76 -8.88 -11.69 6.62
C PHE A 76 -7.98 -12.57 7.49
N LYS A 77 -7.00 -11.96 8.17
CA LYS A 77 -6.10 -12.68 9.08
C LYS A 77 -6.87 -13.35 10.22
N ASP A 78 -7.80 -12.63 10.84
CA ASP A 78 -8.65 -13.16 11.92
C ASP A 78 -9.57 -14.28 11.44
N ALA A 79 -9.99 -14.25 10.18
CA ALA A 79 -10.77 -15.31 9.53
C ALA A 79 -9.91 -16.51 9.05
N GLY A 80 -8.58 -16.48 9.26
CA GLY A 80 -7.66 -17.53 8.85
C GLY A 80 -7.17 -17.43 7.39
N PHE A 81 -7.51 -16.36 6.68
CA PHE A 81 -7.08 -16.11 5.29
C PHE A 81 -6.11 -14.95 5.25
N VAL A 82 -4.82 -15.22 5.20
CA VAL A 82 -3.79 -14.18 5.07
C VAL A 82 -3.48 -13.96 3.60
N PRO A 83 -3.77 -12.78 3.02
CA PRO A 83 -3.32 -12.43 1.68
C PRO A 83 -1.80 -12.43 1.62
N LYS A 84 -1.21 -13.27 0.74
CA LYS A 84 0.24 -13.52 0.67
C LYS A 84 0.78 -13.17 -0.71
N PHE A 85 0.54 -11.96 -1.17
CA PHE A 85 1.06 -11.47 -2.44
C PHE A 85 1.15 -9.95 -2.43
N LEU A 86 1.97 -9.41 -3.32
CA LEU A 86 2.09 -8.00 -3.58
C LEU A 86 1.73 -7.69 -5.04
N LEU A 87 1.39 -6.44 -5.33
CA LEU A 87 1.22 -5.96 -6.71
C LEU A 87 2.53 -5.38 -7.21
N PHE A 88 2.85 -5.67 -8.47
CA PHE A 88 3.95 -5.04 -9.18
C PHE A 88 3.41 -4.36 -10.45
N LEU A 89 3.34 -3.03 -10.39
CA LEU A 89 2.91 -2.21 -11.52
C LEU A 89 4.13 -1.89 -12.38
N HIS A 90 4.23 -2.52 -13.54
CA HIS A 90 5.40 -2.38 -14.39
C HIS A 90 5.08 -1.76 -15.75
N GLY A 91 6.06 -1.09 -16.32
CA GLY A 91 5.97 -0.45 -17.64
C GLY A 91 7.16 0.45 -17.89
N ALA A 92 7.33 0.91 -19.12
CA ALA A 92 8.40 1.80 -19.51
C ALA A 92 8.39 3.11 -18.71
N ARG A 93 9.50 3.82 -18.72
CA ARG A 93 9.57 5.17 -18.13
C ARG A 93 8.52 6.09 -18.73
N GLY A 94 7.86 6.90 -17.91
CA GLY A 94 6.85 7.85 -18.34
C GLY A 94 5.42 7.29 -18.44
N THR A 95 5.17 6.00 -18.21
CA THR A 95 3.82 5.40 -18.25
C THR A 95 2.95 5.76 -17.03
N LYS A 96 3.39 6.68 -16.17
CA LYS A 96 2.64 7.21 -15.01
C LYS A 96 2.28 6.18 -13.93
N LYS A 97 3.03 5.09 -13.82
CA LYS A 97 2.82 4.02 -12.83
C LYS A 97 2.64 4.55 -11.41
N THR A 98 3.61 5.31 -10.94
CA THR A 98 3.62 5.89 -9.59
C THR A 98 2.44 6.84 -9.39
N SER A 99 2.14 7.68 -10.39
CA SER A 99 1.01 8.61 -10.32
C SER A 99 -0.33 7.89 -10.23
N VAL A 100 -0.51 6.81 -10.99
CA VAL A 100 -1.72 5.96 -10.93
C VAL A 100 -1.81 5.27 -9.57
N ALA A 101 -0.73 4.63 -9.11
CA ALA A 101 -0.72 3.96 -7.81
C ALA A 101 -1.04 4.94 -6.67
N LEU A 102 -0.42 6.12 -6.65
CA LEU A 102 -0.69 7.17 -5.66
C LEU A 102 -2.14 7.63 -5.73
N ALA A 103 -2.66 7.94 -6.91
CA ALA A 103 -4.02 8.45 -7.08
C ALA A 103 -5.08 7.44 -6.59
N LEU A 104 -4.84 6.13 -6.78
CA LEU A 104 -5.77 5.09 -6.40
C LEU A 104 -5.60 4.59 -4.94
N THR A 105 -4.59 5.08 -4.23
CA THR A 105 -4.36 4.80 -2.80
C THR A 105 -4.36 6.10 -1.96
N GLN A 106 -5.01 7.15 -2.43
CA GLN A 106 -4.98 8.50 -1.85
C GLN A 106 -5.63 8.65 -0.48
N ILE A 107 -6.32 7.65 0.02
CA ILE A 107 -6.88 7.71 1.38
C ILE A 107 -5.77 8.03 2.42
N GLU A 108 -4.52 7.76 2.07
CA GLU A 108 -3.37 8.00 2.91
C GLU A 108 -2.69 9.37 2.68
N ASN A 109 -3.33 10.28 1.94
CA ASN A 109 -2.81 11.62 1.65
C ASN A 109 -1.37 11.66 1.10
N LYS A 110 -1.02 10.73 0.23
CA LYS A 110 0.30 10.67 -0.37
C LYS A 110 0.41 11.59 -1.57
N THR A 111 1.42 12.43 -1.59
CA THR A 111 1.82 13.24 -2.75
C THR A 111 3.00 12.64 -3.50
N ALA A 112 3.76 11.77 -2.84
CA ALA A 112 4.89 11.04 -3.39
C ALA A 112 5.04 9.70 -2.68
N ALA A 113 5.71 8.73 -3.33
CA ALA A 113 6.11 7.51 -2.66
C ALA A 113 7.17 7.83 -1.59
N GLU A 114 6.94 7.41 -0.37
CA GLU A 114 7.87 7.64 0.75
C GLU A 114 9.04 6.66 0.73
N TYR A 115 8.85 5.53 0.07
CA TYR A 115 9.83 4.44 0.01
C TYR A 115 10.19 4.13 -1.44
N THR A 116 11.45 3.82 -1.64
CA THR A 116 11.96 3.31 -2.92
C THR A 116 12.59 1.95 -2.70
N VAL A 117 12.79 1.20 -3.77
CA VAL A 117 13.51 -0.08 -3.70
C VAL A 117 14.95 0.09 -3.19
N LYS A 118 15.50 1.31 -3.23
CA LYS A 118 16.82 1.66 -2.67
C LYS A 118 16.80 2.08 -1.20
N SER A 119 15.65 2.20 -0.58
CA SER A 119 15.54 2.51 0.85
C SER A 119 16.30 1.48 1.69
N THR A 120 16.77 1.88 2.87
CA THR A 120 17.47 0.93 3.75
C THR A 120 16.52 -0.18 4.20
N ALA A 121 17.03 -1.40 4.40
CA ALA A 121 16.24 -2.52 4.88
C ALA A 121 15.50 -2.19 6.20
N ALA A 122 16.16 -1.47 7.12
CA ALA A 122 15.54 -1.02 8.38
C ALA A 122 14.42 0.01 8.14
N GLY A 123 14.58 0.91 7.16
CA GLY A 123 13.54 1.86 6.75
C GLY A 123 12.33 1.14 6.18
N LEU A 124 12.54 0.17 5.29
CA LEU A 124 11.46 -0.66 4.75
C LEU A 124 10.74 -1.42 5.88
N GLU A 125 11.48 -2.10 6.76
CA GLU A 125 10.91 -2.83 7.91
C GLU A 125 10.10 -1.89 8.82
N SER A 126 10.56 -0.67 9.07
CA SER A 126 9.83 0.35 9.83
C SER A 126 8.53 0.78 9.12
N GLY A 127 8.61 1.01 7.80
CA GLY A 127 7.46 1.37 6.99
C GLY A 127 6.34 0.33 7.06
N PHE A 128 6.66 -0.95 7.01
CA PHE A 128 5.67 -2.04 7.11
C PHE A 128 4.82 -2.00 8.37
N ASN A 129 5.34 -1.46 9.47
CA ASN A 129 4.58 -1.32 10.71
C ASN A 129 3.63 -0.11 10.69
N VAL A 130 3.99 0.92 9.92
CA VAL A 130 3.18 2.13 9.76
C VAL A 130 1.95 1.81 8.91
N TYR A 131 2.13 1.06 7.82
CA TYR A 131 1.07 0.73 6.85
C TYR A 131 0.26 -0.51 7.25
N LYS A 132 -0.32 -0.49 8.46
CA LYS A 132 -1.20 -1.54 8.92
C LYS A 132 -2.63 -1.34 8.41
N ASP A 133 -3.20 -2.40 7.83
CA ASP A 133 -4.51 -2.38 7.16
C ASP A 133 -4.60 -1.26 6.10
N SER A 134 -3.54 -1.09 5.33
CA SER A 134 -3.43 -0.14 4.22
C SER A 134 -2.36 -0.60 3.22
N VAL A 135 -2.11 0.17 2.18
CA VAL A 135 -1.12 -0.14 1.14
C VAL A 135 0.15 0.66 1.32
N MET A 136 1.29 -0.03 1.41
CA MET A 136 2.60 0.59 1.30
C MET A 136 3.02 0.66 -0.17
N LEU A 137 3.33 1.87 -0.66
CA LEU A 137 3.84 2.07 -2.01
C LEU A 137 5.37 2.18 -1.97
N ILE A 138 6.03 1.33 -2.79
CA ILE A 138 7.48 1.32 -2.97
C ILE A 138 7.77 1.59 -4.44
N ASP A 139 8.45 2.69 -4.70
CA ASP A 139 8.68 3.18 -6.06
C ASP A 139 10.08 2.84 -6.59
N ASP A 140 10.23 2.99 -7.91
CA ASP A 140 11.49 3.17 -8.62
C ASP A 140 12.38 1.94 -8.70
N LEU A 141 11.80 0.78 -9.08
CA LEU A 141 12.61 -0.33 -9.58
C LEU A 141 12.99 -0.07 -11.05
N HIS A 142 14.23 0.35 -11.28
CA HIS A 142 14.80 0.66 -12.59
C HIS A 142 16.09 -0.15 -12.83
N PRO A 143 16.59 -0.23 -14.08
CA PRO A 143 17.89 -0.84 -14.34
C PRO A 143 18.98 -0.16 -13.52
N ALA A 144 19.77 -0.96 -12.81
CA ALA A 144 20.84 -0.45 -11.95
C ALA A 144 21.95 0.22 -12.75
N VAL A 145 22.53 1.28 -12.21
CA VAL A 145 23.67 1.98 -12.81
C VAL A 145 24.97 1.20 -12.60
N ASP A 146 25.07 0.48 -11.48
CA ASP A 146 26.23 -0.34 -11.15
C ASP A 146 25.86 -1.62 -10.38
N LYS A 147 26.85 -2.50 -10.17
CA LYS A 147 26.66 -3.78 -9.47
C LYS A 147 26.29 -3.64 -7.99
N VAL A 148 26.65 -2.54 -7.35
CA VAL A 148 26.34 -2.30 -5.93
C VAL A 148 24.87 -1.96 -5.81
N GLU A 149 24.38 -1.06 -6.65
CA GLU A 149 22.95 -0.70 -6.72
C GLU A 149 22.10 -1.92 -7.08
N GLU A 150 22.50 -2.72 -8.07
CA GLU A 150 21.82 -3.96 -8.46
C GLU A 150 21.68 -4.91 -7.26
N ARG A 151 22.75 -5.10 -6.51
CA ARG A 151 22.74 -5.97 -5.32
C ARG A 151 21.81 -5.46 -4.23
N ILE A 152 21.78 -4.15 -3.98
CA ILE A 152 20.92 -3.52 -2.99
C ILE A 152 19.45 -3.70 -3.40
N MET A 153 19.10 -3.32 -4.63
CA MET A 153 17.73 -3.43 -5.13
C MET A 153 17.23 -4.87 -5.11
N LYS A 154 18.07 -5.83 -5.52
CA LYS A 154 17.73 -7.26 -5.49
C LYS A 154 17.50 -7.78 -4.08
N ALA A 155 18.36 -7.40 -3.13
CA ALA A 155 18.22 -7.77 -1.72
C ALA A 155 16.96 -7.18 -1.09
N ASN A 156 16.65 -5.91 -1.40
CA ASN A 156 15.45 -5.24 -0.91
C ASN A 156 14.17 -5.82 -1.54
N LEU A 157 14.17 -6.11 -2.83
CA LEU A 157 13.03 -6.75 -3.48
C LEU A 157 12.74 -8.15 -2.89
N ASP A 158 13.78 -8.92 -2.59
CA ASP A 158 13.66 -10.20 -1.90
C ASP A 158 13.11 -10.01 -0.46
N LEU A 159 13.57 -8.99 0.27
CA LEU A 159 13.03 -8.63 1.59
C LEU A 159 11.54 -8.29 1.51
N ILE A 160 11.15 -7.39 0.60
CA ILE A 160 9.77 -6.96 0.39
C ILE A 160 8.88 -8.17 0.06
N THR A 161 9.33 -9.00 -0.86
CA THR A 161 8.57 -10.18 -1.29
C THR A 161 8.38 -11.19 -0.16
N ARG A 162 9.39 -11.41 0.69
CA ARG A 162 9.26 -12.30 1.85
C ARG A 162 8.31 -11.71 2.90
N LEU A 163 8.38 -10.42 3.16
CA LEU A 163 7.54 -9.77 4.15
C LEU A 163 6.07 -9.84 3.76
N PHE A 164 5.73 -9.51 2.52
CA PHE A 164 4.34 -9.52 2.05
C PHE A 164 3.90 -10.87 1.49
N GLY A 165 4.80 -11.62 0.86
CA GLY A 165 4.49 -12.91 0.28
C GLY A 165 4.44 -14.07 1.27
N ASP A 166 5.23 -14.03 2.35
CA ASP A 166 5.23 -15.08 3.39
C ASP A 166 4.44 -14.65 4.64
N ALA A 167 4.16 -13.36 4.77
CA ALA A 167 3.61 -12.75 5.99
C ALA A 167 4.46 -13.06 7.24
N ASN A 168 5.74 -13.35 7.05
CA ASN A 168 6.69 -13.71 8.11
C ASN A 168 7.73 -12.59 8.27
N GLY A 169 7.64 -11.85 9.37
CA GLY A 169 8.69 -10.93 9.79
C GLY A 169 9.93 -11.68 10.28
N LYS A 170 11.12 -11.08 10.14
CA LYS A 170 12.33 -11.59 10.76
C LYS A 170 12.25 -11.43 12.28
N HIS A 171 12.49 -12.50 13.02
CA HIS A 171 12.80 -12.42 14.43
C HIS A 171 14.20 -11.79 14.59
N ARG A 172 14.29 -10.61 15.18
CA ARG A 172 15.56 -10.08 15.69
C ARG A 172 15.59 -10.32 17.19
N ASP A 173 16.37 -11.29 17.64
CA ASP A 173 16.78 -11.41 19.01
C ASP A 173 17.74 -10.25 19.36
N LEU A 174 17.25 -9.26 20.08
CA LEU A 174 18.11 -8.28 20.74
C LEU A 174 18.40 -8.78 22.15
N SER A 175 19.59 -9.32 22.31
CA SER A 175 20.09 -9.93 23.56
C SER A 175 20.26 -8.98 24.75
N PHE A 176 19.79 -7.73 24.71
CA PHE A 176 20.03 -6.75 25.76
C PHE A 176 18.81 -6.01 26.31
N ALA A 177 17.60 -6.25 25.85
CA ALA A 177 16.40 -5.67 26.45
C ALA A 177 15.34 -6.75 26.65
N ARG A 178 14.98 -7.01 27.92
CA ARG A 178 13.95 -7.97 28.36
C ARG A 178 12.51 -7.59 28.00
N GLU A 179 12.28 -6.69 27.05
CA GLU A 179 10.95 -6.42 26.54
C GLU A 179 10.74 -7.23 25.27
N LYS A 180 9.73 -8.10 25.27
CA LYS A 180 9.24 -8.79 24.06
C LYS A 180 8.93 -7.74 23.01
N ARG A 181 9.85 -7.52 22.05
CA ARG A 181 9.52 -6.76 20.86
C ARG A 181 8.43 -7.50 20.13
N GLU A 182 7.36 -6.77 19.82
CA GLU A 182 6.31 -7.26 18.95
C GLU A 182 6.94 -7.80 17.67
N GLN A 183 6.57 -9.01 17.31
CA GLN A 183 6.97 -9.64 16.08
C GLN A 183 6.46 -8.79 14.94
N TYR A 184 7.36 -8.22 14.14
CA TYR A 184 6.99 -7.44 12.97
C TYR A 184 6.33 -8.34 11.93
N THR A 185 5.02 -8.46 12.00
CA THR A 185 4.21 -9.12 10.98
C THR A 185 3.59 -8.06 10.10
N THR A 186 3.76 -8.18 8.80
CA THR A 186 3.01 -7.36 7.85
C THR A 186 1.52 -7.55 8.09
N ALA A 187 0.80 -6.45 8.10
CA ALA A 187 -0.64 -6.46 8.29
C ALA A 187 -1.33 -5.52 7.28
N GLY A 188 -0.83 -5.49 6.04
CA GLY A 188 -1.35 -4.66 4.96
C GLY A 188 -0.82 -5.12 3.60
N GLY A 189 -1.16 -4.39 2.55
CA GLY A 189 -0.71 -4.64 1.19
C GLY A 189 0.57 -3.89 0.82
N CYS A 190 1.16 -4.27 -0.31
CA CYS A 190 2.29 -3.57 -0.91
C CYS A 190 2.13 -3.46 -2.42
N ILE A 191 2.35 -2.27 -2.95
CA ILE A 191 2.48 -2.02 -4.38
C ILE A 191 3.91 -1.59 -4.68
N VAL A 192 4.57 -2.29 -5.59
CA VAL A 192 5.88 -1.91 -6.10
C VAL A 192 5.71 -1.37 -7.51
N THR A 193 6.38 -0.28 -7.87
CA THR A 193 6.41 0.21 -9.25
C THR A 193 7.80 0.06 -9.86
N GLY A 194 7.87 -0.24 -11.15
CA GLY A 194 9.16 -0.42 -11.81
C GLY A 194 9.12 -0.51 -13.32
N GLU A 195 10.30 -0.43 -13.93
CA GLU A 195 10.47 -0.48 -15.38
C GLU A 195 10.72 -1.90 -15.89
N TYR A 196 11.18 -2.80 -15.04
CA TYR A 196 11.48 -4.18 -15.40
C TYR A 196 11.18 -5.13 -14.24
N ILE A 197 11.04 -6.40 -14.55
CA ILE A 197 10.80 -7.45 -13.57
C ILE A 197 12.15 -8.07 -13.20
N SER A 198 12.48 -8.04 -11.92
CA SER A 198 13.66 -8.68 -11.37
C SER A 198 13.29 -9.46 -10.12
N GLY A 199 13.97 -10.55 -9.85
CA GLY A 199 13.79 -11.32 -8.63
C GLY A 199 14.10 -12.81 -8.82
N TYR A 200 14.06 -13.53 -7.72
CA TYR A 200 14.13 -14.99 -7.72
C TYR A 200 12.76 -15.59 -8.10
N GLU A 201 12.73 -16.76 -8.67
CA GLU A 201 11.49 -17.45 -9.05
C GLU A 201 10.50 -17.55 -7.88
N SER A 202 10.99 -17.81 -6.68
CA SER A 202 10.19 -17.83 -5.45
C SER A 202 9.57 -16.47 -5.09
N SER A 203 10.20 -15.36 -5.47
CA SER A 203 9.69 -14.01 -5.28
C SER A 203 8.65 -13.68 -6.34
N LEU A 204 8.86 -14.10 -7.57
CA LEU A 204 7.93 -13.88 -8.67
C LEU A 204 6.59 -14.59 -8.45
N SER A 205 6.61 -15.79 -7.87
CA SER A 205 5.38 -16.56 -7.58
C SER A 205 4.43 -15.91 -6.57
N ARG A 206 4.91 -14.92 -5.82
CA ARG A 206 4.13 -14.15 -4.82
C ARG A 206 3.81 -12.73 -5.28
N THR A 207 3.96 -12.48 -6.55
CA THR A 207 3.80 -11.15 -7.14
C THR A 207 2.76 -11.20 -8.25
N LEU A 208 1.73 -10.37 -8.15
CA LEU A 208 0.79 -10.14 -9.23
C LEU A 208 1.30 -8.99 -10.09
N PHE A 209 1.67 -9.29 -11.34
CA PHE A 209 2.20 -8.33 -12.27
C PHE A 209 1.08 -7.62 -13.04
N LEU A 210 1.09 -6.29 -12.97
CA LEU A 210 0.16 -5.42 -13.69
C LEU A 210 0.94 -4.60 -14.72
N PRO A 211 0.88 -4.95 -16.01
CA PRO A 211 1.52 -4.15 -17.06
C PRO A 211 0.76 -2.85 -17.28
N LEU A 212 1.49 -1.75 -17.46
CA LEU A 212 0.93 -0.45 -17.81
C LEU A 212 1.69 0.14 -19.00
N GLY A 213 1.00 0.26 -20.12
CA GLY A 213 1.50 0.86 -21.35
C GLY A 213 1.40 2.39 -21.34
N GLN A 214 2.03 3.02 -22.32
CA GLN A 214 2.08 4.49 -22.40
C GLN A 214 0.70 5.10 -22.67
N ASP A 215 -0.14 4.41 -23.43
CA ASP A 215 -1.47 4.88 -23.84
C ASP A 215 -2.60 4.37 -22.94
N ASP A 216 -2.28 3.55 -21.96
CA ASP A 216 -3.28 2.97 -21.05
C ASP A 216 -3.89 4.00 -20.11
N VAL A 217 -3.15 5.06 -19.77
CA VAL A 217 -3.59 6.05 -18.77
C VAL A 217 -4.34 7.20 -19.41
N ASP A 218 -5.57 7.43 -18.95
CA ASP A 218 -6.31 8.65 -19.22
C ASP A 218 -5.80 9.77 -18.30
N THR A 219 -5.08 10.72 -18.88
CA THR A 219 -4.46 11.81 -18.13
C THR A 219 -5.45 12.82 -17.60
N MET A 220 -6.60 12.98 -18.25
CA MET A 220 -7.64 13.90 -17.79
C MET A 220 -8.31 13.31 -16.55
N VAL A 221 -8.69 12.04 -16.61
CA VAL A 221 -9.25 11.32 -15.46
C VAL A 221 -8.25 11.28 -14.29
N LEU A 222 -6.97 11.01 -14.57
CA LEU A 222 -5.93 11.00 -13.53
C LEU A 222 -5.79 12.37 -12.86
N THR A 223 -5.78 13.45 -13.63
CA THR A 223 -5.69 14.81 -13.09
C THR A 223 -6.92 15.16 -12.26
N ASP A 224 -8.10 14.76 -12.70
CA ASP A 224 -9.34 14.96 -11.95
C ASP A 224 -9.32 14.23 -10.60
N ILE A 225 -8.87 12.96 -10.57
CA ILE A 225 -8.71 12.21 -9.32
C ILE A 225 -7.70 12.90 -8.39
N GLN A 226 -6.56 13.35 -8.92
CA GLN A 226 -5.52 14.03 -8.14
C GLN A 226 -5.96 15.39 -7.59
N SER A 227 -6.93 16.05 -8.23
CA SER A 227 -7.52 17.31 -7.74
C SER A 227 -8.45 17.13 -6.54
N ASP A 228 -8.96 15.91 -6.33
CA ASP A 228 -9.82 15.56 -5.19
C ASP A 228 -9.25 14.37 -4.40
N PRO A 229 -8.25 14.60 -3.56
CA PRO A 229 -7.56 13.54 -2.82
C PRO A 229 -8.44 12.80 -1.80
N GLY A 230 -9.61 13.33 -1.46
CA GLY A 230 -10.59 12.65 -0.60
C GLY A 230 -11.54 11.71 -1.32
N ARG A 231 -11.46 11.59 -2.65
CA ARG A 231 -12.43 10.83 -3.47
C ARG A 231 -12.51 9.36 -3.08
N LEU A 232 -11.36 8.71 -2.84
CA LEU A 232 -11.33 7.31 -2.43
C LEU A 232 -11.99 7.10 -1.06
N SER A 233 -11.82 8.03 -0.13
CA SER A 233 -12.45 7.91 1.19
C SER A 233 -13.97 7.94 1.12
N LEU A 234 -14.56 8.66 0.17
CA LEU A 234 -16.02 8.66 -0.05
C LEU A 234 -16.54 7.29 -0.49
N PHE A 235 -15.75 6.56 -1.28
CA PHE A 235 -16.08 5.18 -1.60
C PHE A 235 -15.87 4.25 -0.41
N MET A 236 -14.75 4.36 0.30
CA MET A 236 -14.40 3.50 1.44
C MET A 236 -15.36 3.63 2.61
N VAL A 237 -15.90 4.82 2.87
CA VAL A 237 -16.96 5.03 3.89
C VAL A 237 -18.25 4.27 3.56
N ARG A 238 -18.51 4.04 2.27
CA ARG A 238 -19.68 3.27 1.82
C ARG A 238 -19.46 1.76 1.94
N PHE A 239 -18.22 1.31 1.76
CA PHE A 239 -17.82 -0.08 1.79
C PHE A 239 -17.72 -0.62 3.21
#